data_d5c471515979b5f992947a2595fd6801
#
_entry.id   d5c471515979b5f992947a2595fd6801
#
_cell.length_a   1.000
_cell.length_b   1.000
_cell.length_c   1.000
_cell.angle_alpha   90.00
_cell.angle_beta   90.00
_cell.angle_gamma   90.00
#
_symmetry.space_group_name_H-M   'P 1'
#
loop_
_entity.id
_entity.type
_entity.pdbx_description
1 polymer ?
#
loop_
_entity_poly.entity_id
_entity_poly.type
_entity_poly.pdbx_seq_one_letter_code
_entity_poly.pdbx_strand_id
1 'polypeptide(L)'
;DLPGWRDDDVRYALQAFRNSCKAKIQYTGRVVPDRALFEEKCKNLPAASADTATVRAWFESNFQPYQIHTDTGATRGTYTGYYSPVIPACRTKTAVCNEPLMGVPTDGRNYKGVAKKDIVEKQIGRPLYWANIVDVQNIQIQGSGNLKLEDGTDVKLNFAAVNDMPFKSIGEELRARGIRPDGGYSADAVWTYLKANP
;
A
#
# COMPACT_ATOMS: atom_id res chain seq x y z
N ASP A 1 -22.85 20.07 11.38
CA ASP A 1 -22.07 20.47 10.19
C ASP A 1 -20.64 19.99 10.33
N LEU A 2 -20.08 19.44 9.23
CA LEU A 2 -18.65 19.09 9.16
C LEU A 2 -17.83 20.35 8.89
N PRO A 3 -16.81 20.66 9.73
CA PRO A 3 -15.93 21.79 9.48
C PRO A 3 -15.28 21.70 8.09
N GLY A 4 -15.31 22.79 7.32
CA GLY A 4 -14.74 22.87 5.97
C GLY A 4 -15.56 22.20 4.86
N TRP A 5 -16.66 21.51 5.17
CA TRP A 5 -17.46 20.79 4.17
C TRP A 5 -17.96 21.68 3.03
N ARG A 6 -18.32 22.93 3.33
CA ARG A 6 -18.85 23.88 2.34
C ARG A 6 -17.79 24.41 1.38
N ASP A 7 -16.52 24.41 1.82
CA ASP A 7 -15.40 24.98 1.08
C ASP A 7 -14.62 23.90 0.31
N ASP A 8 -14.87 22.61 0.58
CA ASP A 8 -14.17 21.50 -0.05
C ASP A 8 -14.66 21.24 -1.48
N ASP A 9 -13.73 20.84 -2.36
CA ASP A 9 -14.08 20.33 -3.69
C ASP A 9 -14.40 18.84 -3.67
N VAL A 10 -15.64 18.53 -3.31
CA VAL A 10 -16.13 17.15 -3.17
C VAL A 10 -16.15 16.32 -4.46
N ARG A 11 -15.81 16.91 -5.62
CA ARG A 11 -15.70 16.18 -6.91
C ARG A 11 -14.59 15.12 -6.86
N TYR A 12 -13.50 15.39 -6.14
CA TYR A 12 -12.44 14.40 -5.91
C TYR A 12 -12.92 13.21 -5.09
N ALA A 13 -13.75 13.46 -4.06
CA ALA A 13 -14.37 12.40 -3.27
C ALA A 13 -15.32 11.55 -4.13
N LEU A 14 -16.12 12.17 -5.01
CA LEU A 14 -16.96 11.44 -5.95
C LEU A 14 -16.15 10.55 -6.89
N GLN A 15 -15.02 11.04 -7.39
CA GLN A 15 -14.12 10.25 -8.24
C GLN A 15 -13.55 9.03 -7.50
N ALA A 16 -13.12 9.21 -6.25
CA ALA A 16 -12.67 8.12 -5.40
C ALA A 16 -13.79 7.10 -5.13
N PHE A 17 -15.01 7.58 -4.85
CA PHE A 17 -16.19 6.73 -4.65
C PHE A 17 -16.53 5.92 -5.92
N ARG A 18 -16.46 6.52 -7.12
CA ARG A 18 -16.63 5.81 -8.40
C ARG A 18 -15.60 4.70 -8.59
N ASN A 19 -14.36 4.94 -8.21
CA ASN A 19 -13.30 3.93 -8.29
C ASN A 19 -13.60 2.77 -7.32
N SER A 20 -14.08 3.07 -6.12
CA SER A 20 -14.53 2.07 -5.15
C SER A 20 -15.69 1.22 -5.67
N CYS A 21 -16.63 1.82 -6.39
CA CYS A 21 -17.75 1.09 -7.03
C CYS A 21 -17.29 0.05 -8.07
N LYS A 22 -16.15 0.29 -8.74
CA LYS A 22 -15.56 -0.64 -9.72
C LYS A 22 -14.72 -1.72 -9.07
N ALA A 23 -14.24 -1.49 -7.85
CA ALA A 23 -13.36 -2.40 -7.15
C ALA A 23 -14.16 -3.55 -6.50
N LYS A 24 -13.60 -4.78 -6.53
CA LYS A 24 -14.10 -5.89 -5.71
C LYS A 24 -13.54 -5.70 -4.29
N ILE A 25 -14.19 -4.87 -3.49
CA ILE A 25 -13.74 -4.59 -2.14
C ILE A 25 -14.15 -5.75 -1.22
N GLN A 26 -13.16 -6.34 -0.54
CA GLN A 26 -13.39 -7.25 0.57
C GLN A 26 -13.24 -6.47 1.88
N TYR A 27 -14.31 -6.39 2.64
CA TYR A 27 -14.30 -5.74 3.95
C TYR A 27 -13.85 -6.73 5.01
N THR A 28 -12.78 -6.39 5.73
CA THR A 28 -12.18 -7.25 6.77
C THR A 28 -12.25 -6.64 8.17
N GLY A 29 -13.05 -5.61 8.38
CA GLY A 29 -13.13 -4.86 9.63
C GLY A 29 -14.36 -5.23 10.49
N ARG A 30 -14.40 -4.68 11.73
CA ARG A 30 -15.55 -4.81 12.66
C ARG A 30 -16.80 -4.09 12.14
N VAL A 31 -16.62 -3.06 11.33
CA VAL A 31 -17.72 -2.34 10.69
C VAL A 31 -17.77 -2.80 9.23
N VAL A 32 -18.69 -3.68 8.93
CA VAL A 32 -18.96 -4.12 7.56
C VAL A 32 -20.09 -3.23 7.05
N PRO A 33 -19.83 -2.35 6.05
CA PRO A 33 -20.91 -1.61 5.41
C PRO A 33 -21.93 -2.58 4.81
N ASP A 34 -23.20 -2.21 4.85
CA ASP A 34 -24.21 -2.96 4.13
C ASP A 34 -23.88 -2.90 2.63
N ARG A 35 -23.47 -4.05 2.08
CA ARG A 35 -23.04 -4.16 0.70
C ARG A 35 -24.16 -3.79 -0.27
N ALA A 36 -25.39 -4.13 0.04
CA ALA A 36 -26.53 -3.82 -0.80
C ALA A 36 -26.77 -2.31 -0.88
N LEU A 37 -26.69 -1.61 0.25
CA LEU A 37 -26.76 -0.14 0.29
C LEU A 37 -25.62 0.50 -0.48
N PHE A 38 -24.38 0.00 -0.34
CA PHE A 38 -23.24 0.51 -1.10
C PHE A 38 -23.44 0.34 -2.61
N GLU A 39 -23.85 -0.84 -3.04
CA GLU A 39 -24.12 -1.13 -4.45
C GLU A 39 -25.29 -0.29 -5.01
N GLU A 40 -26.30 0.00 -4.21
CA GLU A 40 -27.40 0.90 -4.58
C GLU A 40 -26.88 2.32 -4.84
N LYS A 41 -26.01 2.86 -3.96
CA LYS A 41 -25.42 4.19 -4.16
C LYS A 41 -24.54 4.24 -5.42
N CYS A 42 -23.87 3.14 -5.75
CA CYS A 42 -23.08 3.03 -6.97
C CYS A 42 -23.90 3.12 -8.27
N LYS A 43 -25.19 2.78 -8.24
CA LYS A 43 -26.08 2.86 -9.42
C LYS A 43 -26.54 4.28 -9.71
N ASN A 44 -26.59 5.15 -8.69
CA ASN A 44 -27.20 6.48 -8.76
C ASN A 44 -26.18 7.62 -8.59
N LEU A 45 -24.97 7.46 -9.12
CA LEU A 45 -23.92 8.47 -9.03
C LEU A 45 -24.21 9.68 -9.94
N PRO A 46 -23.92 10.92 -9.50
CA PRO A 46 -23.91 12.09 -10.37
C PRO A 46 -23.04 11.89 -11.61
N ALA A 47 -23.25 12.62 -12.67
CA ALA A 47 -22.35 12.58 -13.83
C ALA A 47 -20.91 12.92 -13.45
N ALA A 48 -19.92 12.40 -14.21
CA ALA A 48 -18.49 12.72 -13.93
C ALA A 48 -18.18 14.21 -14.12
N SER A 49 -18.97 14.90 -14.94
CA SER A 49 -18.90 16.35 -15.21
C SER A 49 -19.77 17.20 -14.29
N ALA A 50 -20.42 16.60 -13.29
CA ALA A 50 -21.29 17.35 -12.38
C ALA A 50 -20.47 18.41 -11.60
N ASP A 51 -21.10 19.55 -11.36
CA ASP A 51 -20.51 20.60 -10.56
C ASP A 51 -20.43 20.26 -9.06
N THR A 52 -19.66 21.01 -8.31
CA THR A 52 -19.44 20.80 -6.87
C THR A 52 -20.75 20.86 -6.08
N ALA A 53 -21.69 21.73 -6.44
CA ALA A 53 -22.96 21.86 -5.74
C ALA A 53 -23.83 20.61 -5.91
N THR A 54 -23.95 20.10 -7.13
CA THR A 54 -24.67 18.86 -7.46
C THR A 54 -24.05 17.65 -6.73
N VAL A 55 -22.71 17.55 -6.71
CA VAL A 55 -22.02 16.45 -6.02
C VAL A 55 -22.21 16.54 -4.52
N ARG A 56 -22.12 17.75 -3.94
CA ARG A 56 -22.35 17.96 -2.50
C ARG A 56 -23.77 17.57 -2.10
N ALA A 57 -24.77 18.03 -2.84
CA ALA A 57 -26.17 17.67 -2.61
C ALA A 57 -26.40 16.15 -2.67
N TRP A 58 -25.70 15.47 -3.57
CA TRP A 58 -25.78 14.01 -3.65
C TRP A 58 -25.19 13.34 -2.40
N PHE A 59 -24.01 13.78 -1.91
CA PHE A 59 -23.44 13.26 -0.67
C PHE A 59 -24.35 13.51 0.52
N GLU A 60 -24.88 14.73 0.67
CA GLU A 60 -25.78 15.12 1.76
C GLU A 60 -27.09 14.31 1.77
N SER A 61 -27.59 13.95 0.60
CA SER A 61 -28.83 13.16 0.45
C SER A 61 -28.62 11.66 0.67
N ASN A 62 -27.40 11.16 0.54
CA ASN A 62 -27.10 9.73 0.55
C ASN A 62 -26.27 9.25 1.73
N PHE A 63 -25.66 10.16 2.49
CA PHE A 63 -24.77 9.82 3.61
C PHE A 63 -25.06 10.68 4.82
N GLN A 64 -24.90 10.08 5.98
CA GLN A 64 -24.95 10.79 7.26
C GLN A 64 -23.56 10.72 7.92
N PRO A 65 -22.98 11.86 8.32
CA PRO A 65 -21.70 11.86 9.00
C PRO A 65 -21.85 11.36 10.44
N TYR A 66 -20.89 10.56 10.89
CA TYR A 66 -20.76 10.07 12.25
C TYR A 66 -19.38 10.44 12.81
N GLN A 67 -19.36 10.95 14.03
CA GLN A 67 -18.11 11.14 14.73
C GLN A 67 -17.68 9.79 15.34
N ILE A 68 -16.46 9.37 15.03
CA ILE A 68 -15.90 8.15 15.57
C ILE A 68 -15.27 8.44 16.92
N HIS A 69 -15.56 7.60 17.91
CA HIS A 69 -14.96 7.63 19.22
C HIS A 69 -14.21 6.32 19.49
N THR A 70 -13.13 6.39 20.25
CA THR A 70 -12.53 5.19 20.83
C THR A 70 -13.42 4.65 21.96
N ASP A 71 -13.16 3.43 22.42
CA ASP A 71 -13.85 2.84 23.57
C ASP A 71 -13.69 3.69 24.84
N THR A 72 -12.66 4.55 24.91
CA THR A 72 -12.39 5.51 25.98
C THR A 72 -12.99 6.89 25.74
N GLY A 73 -13.76 7.08 24.67
CA GLY A 73 -14.42 8.33 24.32
C GLY A 73 -13.51 9.37 23.63
N ALA A 74 -12.26 9.03 23.28
CA ALA A 74 -11.39 9.95 22.57
C ALA A 74 -11.86 10.13 21.11
N THR A 75 -11.86 11.39 20.65
CA THR A 75 -12.28 11.80 19.29
C THR A 75 -11.09 12.11 18.37
N ARG A 76 -9.87 11.96 18.87
CA ARG A 76 -8.64 12.16 18.12
C ARG A 76 -8.06 10.82 17.69
N GLY A 77 -7.70 10.69 16.42
CA GLY A 77 -7.01 9.54 15.84
C GLY A 77 -5.74 9.96 15.12
N THR A 78 -4.94 8.96 14.73
CA THR A 78 -3.76 9.16 13.90
C THR A 78 -4.13 8.88 12.46
N TYR A 79 -3.87 9.83 11.57
CA TYR A 79 -3.93 9.60 10.13
C TYR A 79 -2.57 9.11 9.65
N THR A 80 -2.58 8.02 8.89
CA THR A 80 -1.39 7.51 8.22
C THR A 80 -1.59 7.60 6.71
N GLY A 81 -0.56 8.03 5.99
CA GLY A 81 -0.55 8.06 4.54
C GLY A 81 0.28 6.90 3.99
N TYR A 82 -0.21 6.27 2.95
CA TYR A 82 0.53 5.27 2.19
C TYR A 82 0.81 5.84 0.80
N TYR A 83 2.00 5.57 0.29
CA TYR A 83 2.38 5.94 -1.08
C TYR A 83 2.76 4.68 -1.86
N SER A 84 2.67 4.77 -3.17
CA SER A 84 3.13 3.70 -4.07
C SER A 84 4.52 4.08 -4.58
N PRO A 85 5.60 3.49 -4.05
CA PRO A 85 6.94 3.83 -4.47
C PRO A 85 7.15 3.55 -5.96
N VAL A 86 7.94 4.36 -6.61
CA VAL A 86 8.46 4.12 -7.96
C VAL A 86 9.93 3.80 -7.81
N ILE A 87 10.35 2.59 -8.20
CA ILE A 87 11.73 2.13 -8.08
C ILE A 87 12.32 1.72 -9.43
N PRO A 88 13.62 1.95 -9.66
CA PRO A 88 14.32 1.37 -10.81
C PRO A 88 14.34 -0.16 -10.71
N ALA A 89 14.13 -0.85 -11.81
CA ALA A 89 14.14 -2.31 -11.85
C ALA A 89 14.66 -2.85 -13.19
N CYS A 90 15.10 -4.10 -13.14
CA CYS A 90 15.69 -4.82 -14.27
C CYS A 90 14.88 -6.10 -14.54
N ARG A 91 14.86 -6.53 -15.82
CA ARG A 91 14.26 -7.82 -16.19
C ARG A 91 15.10 -9.00 -15.73
N THR A 92 16.40 -8.80 -15.59
CA THR A 92 17.37 -9.84 -15.21
C THR A 92 18.23 -9.34 -14.05
N LYS A 93 18.87 -10.27 -13.35
CA LYS A 93 19.81 -9.96 -12.27
C LYS A 93 21.03 -9.24 -12.82
N THR A 94 21.42 -8.14 -12.17
CA THR A 94 22.65 -7.37 -12.44
C THR A 94 23.37 -7.06 -11.13
N ALA A 95 24.52 -6.38 -11.20
CA ALA A 95 25.21 -5.92 -9.99
C ALA A 95 24.38 -4.90 -9.19
N VAL A 96 23.58 -4.08 -9.86
CA VAL A 96 22.70 -3.07 -9.23
C VAL A 96 21.35 -3.67 -8.86
N CYS A 97 20.72 -4.39 -9.79
CA CYS A 97 19.47 -5.11 -9.57
C CYS A 97 19.78 -6.51 -9.02
N ASN A 98 20.12 -6.60 -7.76
CA ASN A 98 20.69 -7.78 -7.13
C ASN A 98 19.69 -8.65 -6.35
N GLU A 99 18.50 -8.12 -6.07
CA GLU A 99 17.45 -8.78 -5.28
C GLU A 99 16.19 -9.03 -6.12
N PRO A 100 15.59 -10.25 -6.09
CA PRO A 100 14.41 -10.54 -6.87
C PRO A 100 13.12 -10.06 -6.20
N LEU A 101 12.19 -9.60 -7.03
CA LEU A 101 10.78 -9.44 -6.71
C LEU A 101 10.08 -10.75 -7.11
N MET A 102 9.74 -11.56 -6.11
CA MET A 102 9.20 -12.91 -6.30
C MET A 102 7.70 -12.88 -6.55
N GLY A 103 7.24 -13.66 -7.52
CA GLY A 103 5.82 -14.00 -7.67
C GLY A 103 5.42 -15.17 -6.76
N VAL A 104 4.11 -15.28 -6.48
CA VAL A 104 3.56 -16.42 -5.75
C VAL A 104 3.78 -17.70 -6.56
N PRO A 105 4.14 -18.84 -5.91
CA PRO A 105 4.27 -20.12 -6.58
C PRO A 105 2.96 -20.54 -7.28
N THR A 106 3.06 -20.99 -8.50
CA THR A 106 1.93 -21.54 -9.28
C THR A 106 1.97 -23.06 -9.36
N ASP A 107 3.01 -23.68 -8.79
CA ASP A 107 3.30 -25.10 -8.82
C ASP A 107 2.90 -25.85 -7.52
N GLY A 108 2.15 -25.16 -6.65
CA GLY A 108 1.67 -25.73 -5.39
C GLY A 108 2.72 -25.78 -4.27
N ARG A 109 3.96 -25.30 -4.49
CA ARG A 109 4.95 -25.25 -3.41
C ARG A 109 4.50 -24.30 -2.30
N ASN A 110 4.67 -24.74 -1.07
CA ASN A 110 4.33 -23.93 0.10
C ASN A 110 5.42 -22.87 0.35
N TYR A 111 5.00 -21.62 0.54
CA TYR A 111 5.86 -20.50 0.92
C TYR A 111 5.52 -19.96 2.33
N LYS A 112 4.41 -20.40 2.93
CA LYS A 112 4.00 -19.96 4.26
C LYS A 112 4.88 -20.59 5.33
N GLY A 113 5.32 -19.78 6.28
CA GLY A 113 6.28 -20.19 7.30
C GLY A 113 7.72 -20.36 6.77
N VAL A 114 8.00 -20.01 5.50
CA VAL A 114 9.33 -20.10 4.90
C VAL A 114 10.00 -18.73 4.92
N ALA A 115 11.24 -18.68 5.42
CA ALA A 115 12.00 -17.42 5.46
C ALA A 115 12.25 -16.88 4.03
N LYS A 116 12.25 -15.54 3.86
CA LYS A 116 12.49 -14.88 2.57
C LYS A 116 13.76 -15.40 1.88
N LYS A 117 14.84 -15.55 2.64
CA LYS A 117 16.11 -16.10 2.13
C LYS A 117 15.90 -17.47 1.46
N ASP A 118 15.22 -18.37 2.13
CA ASP A 118 14.94 -19.71 1.61
C ASP A 118 14.02 -19.68 0.39
N ILE A 119 13.03 -18.77 0.36
CA ILE A 119 12.15 -18.57 -0.79
C ILE A 119 12.99 -18.21 -2.02
N VAL A 120 13.94 -17.30 -1.87
CA VAL A 120 14.81 -16.85 -2.96
C VAL A 120 15.80 -17.96 -3.37
N GLU A 121 16.53 -18.54 -2.42
CA GLU A 121 17.57 -19.56 -2.68
C GLU A 121 17.00 -20.85 -3.28
N LYS A 122 15.86 -21.31 -2.78
CA LYS A 122 15.16 -22.52 -3.26
C LYS A 122 14.21 -22.23 -4.42
N GLN A 123 14.18 -20.98 -4.90
CA GLN A 123 13.31 -20.52 -5.99
C GLN A 123 11.83 -20.93 -5.79
N ILE A 124 11.32 -20.77 -4.57
CA ILE A 124 9.90 -20.99 -4.26
C ILE A 124 9.10 -19.81 -4.85
N GLY A 125 8.43 -20.04 -5.96
CA GLY A 125 7.95 -19.01 -6.87
C GLY A 125 9.02 -18.64 -7.92
N ARG A 126 8.67 -17.75 -8.83
CA ARG A 126 9.60 -17.28 -9.86
C ARG A 126 9.96 -15.80 -9.64
N PRO A 127 11.19 -15.40 -9.91
CA PRO A 127 11.51 -13.98 -10.01
C PRO A 127 10.69 -13.34 -11.15
N LEU A 128 10.01 -12.24 -10.84
CA LEU A 128 9.28 -11.44 -11.84
C LEU A 128 10.19 -10.36 -12.43
N TYR A 129 10.86 -9.65 -11.54
CA TYR A 129 11.81 -8.57 -11.83
C TYR A 129 12.91 -8.57 -10.77
N TRP A 130 13.93 -7.75 -10.99
CA TRP A 130 15.05 -7.55 -10.08
C TRP A 130 15.21 -6.07 -9.79
N ALA A 131 15.59 -5.72 -8.57
CA ALA A 131 15.89 -4.35 -8.19
C ALA A 131 16.99 -4.31 -7.11
N ASN A 132 17.40 -3.11 -6.69
CA ASN A 132 18.28 -2.98 -5.54
C ASN A 132 17.58 -3.52 -4.29
N ILE A 133 18.31 -4.23 -3.44
CA ILE A 133 17.76 -4.88 -2.23
C ILE A 133 17.01 -3.89 -1.31
N VAL A 134 17.49 -2.65 -1.19
CA VAL A 134 16.86 -1.60 -0.37
C VAL A 134 15.51 -1.20 -0.97
N ASP A 135 15.45 -1.04 -2.30
CA ASP A 135 14.23 -0.69 -3.02
C ASP A 135 13.20 -1.83 -2.98
N VAL A 136 13.66 -3.09 -3.11
CA VAL A 136 12.81 -4.28 -2.93
C VAL A 136 12.21 -4.31 -1.53
N GLN A 137 13.00 -4.04 -0.50
CA GLN A 137 12.51 -3.99 0.88
C GLN A 137 11.47 -2.88 1.06
N ASN A 138 11.69 -1.70 0.50
CA ASN A 138 10.74 -0.60 0.56
C ASN A 138 9.39 -0.98 -0.09
N ILE A 139 9.41 -1.53 -1.31
CA ILE A 139 8.18 -1.92 -2.02
C ILE A 139 7.44 -3.04 -1.27
N GLN A 140 8.14 -3.96 -0.63
CA GLN A 140 7.55 -5.04 0.17
C GLN A 140 6.89 -4.52 1.46
N ILE A 141 7.45 -3.50 2.11
CA ILE A 141 6.83 -2.85 3.27
C ILE A 141 5.57 -2.09 2.87
N GLN A 142 5.60 -1.39 1.73
CA GLN A 142 4.43 -0.67 1.22
C GLN A 142 3.34 -1.62 0.66
N GLY A 143 3.71 -2.86 0.30
CA GLY A 143 2.81 -3.88 -0.23
C GLY A 143 2.48 -3.74 -1.71
N SER A 144 2.76 -2.60 -2.34
CA SER A 144 2.59 -2.35 -3.77
C SER A 144 3.55 -1.25 -4.24
N GLY A 145 3.73 -1.13 -5.55
CA GLY A 145 4.59 -0.09 -6.12
C GLY A 145 4.63 -0.14 -7.64
N ASN A 146 5.41 0.75 -8.22
CA ASN A 146 5.64 0.82 -9.65
C ASN A 146 7.15 0.62 -9.94
N LEU A 147 7.45 -0.15 -10.94
CA LEU A 147 8.80 -0.36 -11.43
C LEU A 147 9.03 0.51 -12.66
N LYS A 148 10.18 1.16 -12.73
CA LYS A 148 10.70 1.79 -13.93
C LYS A 148 11.80 0.88 -14.48
N LEU A 149 11.53 0.20 -15.59
CA LEU A 149 12.49 -0.70 -16.22
C LEU A 149 13.55 0.07 -17.03
N GLU A 150 14.66 -0.60 -17.36
CA GLU A 150 15.79 -0.03 -18.10
C GLU A 150 15.35 0.50 -19.49
N ASP A 151 14.34 -0.12 -20.11
CA ASP A 151 13.77 0.27 -21.39
C ASP A 151 12.72 1.38 -21.30
N GLY A 152 12.53 1.96 -20.10
CA GLY A 152 11.54 2.99 -19.83
C GLY A 152 10.13 2.47 -19.57
N THR A 153 9.89 1.16 -19.63
CA THR A 153 8.58 0.56 -19.36
C THR A 153 8.19 0.76 -17.89
N ASP A 154 6.94 1.17 -17.66
CA ASP A 154 6.34 1.22 -16.34
C ASP A 154 5.57 -0.08 -16.04
N VAL A 155 5.86 -0.70 -14.90
CA VAL A 155 5.19 -1.91 -14.45
C VAL A 155 4.60 -1.70 -13.07
N LYS A 156 3.31 -1.94 -12.91
CA LYS A 156 2.65 -1.89 -11.62
C LYS A 156 2.74 -3.24 -10.93
N LEU A 157 3.24 -3.24 -9.69
CA LEU A 157 3.19 -4.39 -8.79
C LEU A 157 2.09 -4.21 -7.76
N ASN A 158 1.31 -5.25 -7.56
CA ASN A 158 0.30 -5.32 -6.52
C ASN A 158 0.71 -6.35 -5.47
N PHE A 159 0.27 -6.13 -4.23
CA PHE A 159 0.36 -7.13 -3.19
C PHE A 159 -0.28 -8.46 -3.65
N ALA A 160 0.40 -9.55 -3.41
CA ALA A 160 -0.08 -10.89 -3.75
C ALA A 160 -0.24 -11.78 -2.50
N ALA A 161 0.80 -11.86 -1.67
CA ALA A 161 0.77 -12.72 -0.49
C ALA A 161 1.89 -12.35 0.50
N VAL A 162 1.78 -12.86 1.72
CA VAL A 162 2.83 -12.86 2.76
C VAL A 162 3.25 -14.28 3.08
N ASN A 163 4.48 -14.43 3.57
CA ASN A 163 5.01 -15.73 3.99
C ASN A 163 4.66 -16.13 5.43
N ASP A 164 3.85 -15.34 6.13
CA ASP A 164 3.42 -15.55 7.52
C ASP A 164 4.58 -15.72 8.54
N MET A 165 5.77 -15.20 8.22
CA MET A 165 6.89 -15.15 9.15
C MET A 165 6.78 -13.94 10.08
N PRO A 166 7.26 -14.04 11.34
CA PRO A 166 7.32 -12.89 12.24
C PRO A 166 8.13 -11.75 11.62
N PHE A 167 7.58 -10.54 11.68
CA PHE A 167 8.27 -9.35 11.20
C PHE A 167 9.44 -9.01 12.13
N LYS A 168 10.62 -8.76 11.54
CA LYS A 168 11.77 -8.17 12.21
C LYS A 168 12.09 -6.85 11.55
N SER A 169 12.11 -5.78 12.34
CA SER A 169 12.44 -4.46 11.80
C SER A 169 13.95 -4.35 11.56
N ILE A 170 14.31 -3.74 10.46
CA ILE A 170 15.73 -3.49 10.15
C ILE A 170 16.37 -2.60 11.22
N GLY A 171 15.63 -1.61 11.73
CA GLY A 171 16.12 -0.74 12.80
C GLY A 171 16.45 -1.49 14.10
N GLU A 172 15.66 -2.53 14.44
CA GLU A 172 15.97 -3.41 15.58
C GLU A 172 17.21 -4.26 15.32
N GLU A 173 17.36 -4.78 14.11
CA GLU A 173 18.55 -5.57 13.75
C GLU A 173 19.82 -4.70 13.76
N LEU A 174 19.77 -3.48 13.23
CA LEU A 174 20.90 -2.55 13.30
C LEU A 174 21.26 -2.23 14.74
N ARG A 175 20.26 -2.01 15.60
CA ARG A 175 20.48 -1.77 17.04
C ARG A 175 21.11 -2.97 17.72
N ALA A 176 20.64 -4.17 17.43
CA ALA A 176 21.20 -5.41 17.98
C ALA A 176 22.67 -5.62 17.59
N ARG A 177 23.07 -5.13 16.41
CA ARG A 177 24.46 -5.15 15.93
C ARG A 177 25.31 -3.97 16.41
N GLY A 178 24.76 -3.07 17.22
CA GLY A 178 25.46 -1.85 17.68
C GLY A 178 25.63 -0.79 16.58
N ILE A 179 24.94 -0.91 15.45
CA ILE A 179 25.02 0.02 14.33
C ILE A 179 23.94 1.10 14.53
N ARG A 180 24.39 2.36 14.58
CA ARG A 180 23.50 3.52 14.70
C ARG A 180 23.63 4.42 13.45
N PRO A 181 22.64 4.45 12.56
CA PRO A 181 22.64 5.38 11.44
C PRO A 181 22.66 6.84 11.90
N ASP A 182 23.20 7.73 11.07
CA ASP A 182 23.05 9.17 11.25
C ASP A 182 21.56 9.56 11.23
N GLY A 183 21.11 10.32 12.22
CA GLY A 183 19.68 10.60 12.41
C GLY A 183 18.90 9.50 13.15
N GLY A 184 19.59 8.46 13.67
CA GLY A 184 19.01 7.42 14.52
C GLY A 184 18.29 6.32 13.76
N TYR A 185 17.17 5.83 14.33
CA TYR A 185 16.42 4.67 13.78
C TYR A 185 15.09 5.07 13.14
N SER A 186 14.98 6.32 12.70
CA SER A 186 13.85 6.71 11.84
C SER A 186 13.89 5.95 10.50
N ALA A 187 12.74 5.80 9.83
CA ALA A 187 12.70 5.11 8.54
C ALA A 187 13.69 5.74 7.54
N ASP A 188 13.70 7.07 7.42
CA ASP A 188 14.59 7.79 6.50
C ASP A 188 16.08 7.58 6.82
N ALA A 189 16.47 7.62 8.11
CA ALA A 189 17.85 7.38 8.53
C ALA A 189 18.29 5.96 8.21
N VAL A 190 17.44 4.97 8.48
CA VAL A 190 17.69 3.56 8.17
C VAL A 190 17.84 3.35 6.66
N TRP A 191 16.93 3.92 5.85
CA TRP A 191 17.01 3.81 4.38
C TRP A 191 18.25 4.47 3.81
N THR A 192 18.62 5.66 4.31
CA THR A 192 19.84 6.37 3.90
C THR A 192 21.07 5.55 4.21
N TYR A 193 21.14 5.00 5.43
CA TYR A 193 22.24 4.12 5.84
C TYR A 193 22.37 2.89 4.95
N LEU A 194 21.26 2.17 4.68
CA LEU A 194 21.29 0.97 3.85
C LEU A 194 21.69 1.25 2.40
N LYS A 195 21.32 2.40 1.85
CA LYS A 195 21.76 2.81 0.50
C LYS A 195 23.25 3.08 0.42
N ALA A 196 23.83 3.60 1.49
CA ALA A 196 25.26 3.88 1.59
C ALA A 196 26.09 2.63 1.96
N ASN A 197 25.45 1.57 2.48
CA ASN A 197 26.10 0.33 2.95
C ASN A 197 25.33 -0.89 2.40
N PRO A 198 25.40 -1.13 1.08
CA PRO A 198 24.66 -2.19 0.39
C PRO A 198 25.10 -3.60 0.76
#